data_ea4d0c68771646092501d9944110a60f
#
_entry.id   ea4d0c68771646092501d9944110a60f
#
_cell.length_a   1.000
_cell.length_b   1.000
_cell.length_c   1.000
_cell.angle_alpha   90.00
_cell.angle_beta   90.00
_cell.angle_gamma   90.00
#
_symmetry.space_group_name_H-M   'P 1'
#
loop_
_entity.id
_entity.type
_entity.pdbx_description
1 polymer ?
#
loop_
_entity_poly.entity_id
_entity_poly.type
_entity_poly.pdbx_seq_one_letter_code
_entity_poly.pdbx_strand_id
1 'polypeptide(L)'
;MEECSIGRMAELNGISERALRIYHEKGILKPARIDQETGYRYYSCEQSATIDMIHHLRSLDFSLDDIAHLVHQRNRSLWETSLRERIDDVQEEIDRLTLAQKSAEMMLKNYSILADHPICD
;
A
#
# COMPACT_ATOMS: atom_id res chain seq x y z
N MET A 1 0.79 29.14 4.48
CA MET A 1 1.10 27.71 4.39
C MET A 1 2.37 27.43 5.16
N GLU A 2 2.30 26.52 6.09
CA GLU A 2 3.47 26.13 6.85
C GLU A 2 4.34 25.19 6.02
N GLU A 3 5.60 25.55 5.93
CA GLU A 3 6.61 24.67 5.34
C GLU A 3 7.32 23.92 6.46
N CYS A 4 7.70 22.67 6.18
CA CYS A 4 8.53 21.91 7.09
C CYS A 4 9.65 21.21 6.31
N SER A 5 10.74 20.96 7.01
CA SER A 5 11.89 20.25 6.44
C SER A 5 11.51 18.82 6.11
N ILE A 6 12.32 18.17 5.26
CA ILE A 6 12.12 16.75 4.94
C ILE A 6 12.13 15.89 6.21
N GLY A 7 13.00 16.21 7.18
CA GLY A 7 13.05 15.48 8.45
C GLY A 7 11.77 15.62 9.24
N ARG A 8 11.23 16.83 9.31
CA ARG A 8 9.98 17.08 10.03
C ARG A 8 8.80 16.42 9.33
N MET A 9 8.75 16.50 8.01
CA MET A 9 7.71 15.87 7.21
C MET A 9 7.72 14.34 7.39
N ALA A 10 8.90 13.74 7.39
CA ALA A 10 9.07 12.32 7.64
C ALA A 10 8.55 11.95 9.03
N GLU A 11 8.94 12.71 10.05
CA GLU A 11 8.49 12.47 11.43
C GLU A 11 6.98 12.59 11.58
N LEU A 12 6.38 13.64 11.01
CA LEU A 12 4.94 13.87 11.09
C LEU A 12 4.12 12.76 10.44
N ASN A 13 4.66 12.13 9.40
CA ASN A 13 3.95 11.11 8.65
C ASN A 13 4.40 9.68 8.97
N GLY A 14 5.33 9.53 9.91
CA GLY A 14 5.78 8.21 10.33
C GLY A 14 6.51 7.43 9.24
N ILE A 15 7.21 8.12 8.35
CA ILE A 15 7.98 7.52 7.27
C ILE A 15 9.43 8.01 7.33
N SER A 16 10.31 7.37 6.57
CA SER A 16 11.72 7.77 6.51
C SER A 16 11.92 8.92 5.52
N GLU A 17 12.98 9.69 5.71
CA GLU A 17 13.40 10.69 4.73
C GLU A 17 13.73 10.03 3.39
N ARG A 18 14.28 8.82 3.45
CA ARG A 18 14.58 8.04 2.24
C ARG A 18 13.31 7.76 1.44
N ALA A 19 12.21 7.43 2.10
CA ALA A 19 10.93 7.21 1.44
C ALA A 19 10.49 8.47 0.70
N LEU A 20 10.60 9.63 1.34
CA LEU A 20 10.25 10.90 0.70
C LEU A 20 11.14 11.19 -0.52
N ARG A 21 12.42 10.86 -0.44
CA ARG A 21 13.33 11.03 -1.59
C ARG A 21 12.95 10.10 -2.74
N ILE A 22 12.55 8.87 -2.43
CA ILE A 22 12.09 7.91 -3.44
C ILE A 22 10.82 8.42 -4.11
N TYR A 23 9.87 8.96 -3.34
CA TYR A 23 8.65 9.53 -3.89
C TYR A 23 8.94 10.69 -4.83
N HIS A 24 9.94 11.51 -4.49
CA HIS A 24 10.39 12.60 -5.34
C HIS A 24 11.02 12.07 -6.64
N GLU A 25 11.92 11.08 -6.53
CA GLU A 25 12.57 10.47 -7.70
C GLU A 25 11.56 9.88 -8.67
N LYS A 26 10.51 9.25 -8.15
CA LYS A 26 9.46 8.67 -8.98
C LYS A 26 8.40 9.68 -9.43
N GLY A 27 8.53 10.93 -8.99
CA GLY A 27 7.60 12.00 -9.35
C GLY A 27 6.23 11.88 -8.71
N ILE A 28 6.10 11.09 -7.66
CA ILE A 28 4.83 10.91 -6.96
C ILE A 28 4.54 12.09 -6.05
N LEU A 29 5.57 12.55 -5.33
CA LEU A 29 5.46 13.66 -4.39
C LEU A 29 6.72 14.51 -4.46
N LYS A 30 6.58 15.72 -4.98
CA LYS A 30 7.69 16.65 -5.09
C LYS A 30 7.68 17.61 -3.90
N PRO A 31 8.88 18.01 -3.39
CA PRO A 31 8.92 19.03 -2.36
C PRO A 31 8.24 20.31 -2.86
N ALA A 32 7.60 21.02 -1.95
CA ALA A 32 6.98 22.32 -2.28
C ALA A 32 8.04 23.33 -2.69
N ARG A 33 9.24 23.22 -2.11
CA ARG A 33 10.35 24.11 -2.40
C ARG A 33 11.68 23.41 -2.16
N ILE A 34 12.66 23.73 -2.99
CA ILE A 34 14.05 23.27 -2.80
C ILE A 34 14.90 24.55 -2.68
N ASP A 35 15.64 24.67 -1.59
CA ASP A 35 16.54 25.82 -1.38
C ASP A 35 17.69 25.74 -2.38
N GLN A 36 17.88 26.80 -3.15
CA GLN A 36 18.86 26.83 -4.23
C GLN A 36 20.30 26.83 -3.70
N GLU A 37 20.51 27.36 -2.52
CA GLU A 37 21.85 27.45 -1.95
C GLU A 37 22.28 26.20 -1.20
N THR A 38 21.34 25.63 -0.40
CA THR A 38 21.63 24.48 0.45
C THR A 38 21.22 23.16 -0.16
N GLY A 39 20.29 23.17 -1.11
CA GLY A 39 19.68 21.96 -1.67
C GLY A 39 18.67 21.31 -0.73
N TYR A 40 18.36 21.92 0.40
CA TYR A 40 17.40 21.38 1.35
C TYR A 40 15.99 21.39 0.75
N ARG A 41 15.24 20.32 1.03
CA ARG A 41 13.87 20.14 0.56
C ARG A 41 12.89 20.53 1.65
N TYR A 42 11.87 21.30 1.27
CA TYR A 42 10.81 21.73 2.17
C TYR A 42 9.46 21.30 1.62
N TYR A 43 8.62 20.84 2.51
CA TYR A 43 7.29 20.31 2.17
C TYR A 43 6.21 21.17 2.80
N SER A 44 5.03 21.18 2.21
CA SER A 44 3.85 21.79 2.79
C SER A 44 3.08 20.75 3.59
N CYS A 45 2.46 21.15 4.68
CA CYS A 45 1.64 20.26 5.50
C CYS A 45 0.50 19.63 4.70
N GLU A 46 0.00 20.32 3.67
CA GLU A 46 -1.04 19.80 2.80
C GLU A 46 -0.60 18.56 2.03
N GLN A 47 0.68 18.37 1.83
CA GLN A 47 1.22 17.22 1.13
C GLN A 47 1.10 15.91 1.93
N SER A 48 0.77 16.00 3.21
CA SER A 48 0.49 14.81 4.02
C SER A 48 -0.68 13.99 3.46
N ALA A 49 -1.64 14.64 2.83
CA ALA A 49 -2.77 13.95 2.19
C ALA A 49 -2.28 13.02 1.07
N THR A 50 -1.28 13.45 0.30
CA THR A 50 -0.69 12.62 -0.75
C THR A 50 0.04 11.43 -0.16
N ILE A 51 0.74 11.62 0.95
CA ILE A 51 1.43 10.52 1.64
C ILE A 51 0.41 9.49 2.13
N ASP A 52 -0.71 9.94 2.69
CA ASP A 52 -1.78 9.06 3.13
C ASP A 52 -2.34 8.24 1.96
N MET A 53 -2.56 8.89 0.81
CA MET A 53 -3.01 8.22 -0.41
C MET A 53 -2.01 7.14 -0.84
N ILE A 54 -0.72 7.44 -0.81
CA ILE A 54 0.32 6.48 -1.15
C ILE A 54 0.24 5.27 -0.22
N HIS A 55 0.08 5.49 1.08
CA HIS A 55 -0.04 4.42 2.06
C HIS A 55 -1.26 3.53 1.79
N HIS A 56 -2.40 4.14 1.48
CA HIS A 56 -3.61 3.38 1.15
C HIS A 56 -3.41 2.51 -0.08
N LEU A 57 -2.85 3.07 -1.14
CA LEU A 57 -2.60 2.31 -2.37
C LEU A 57 -1.59 1.19 -2.14
N ARG A 58 -0.55 1.45 -1.35
CA ARG A 58 0.43 0.42 -1.00
C ARG A 58 -0.23 -0.72 -0.21
N SER A 59 -1.16 -0.40 0.68
CA SER A 59 -1.89 -1.43 1.43
C SER A 59 -2.77 -2.30 0.53
N LEU A 60 -3.11 -1.80 -0.65
CA LEU A 60 -3.84 -2.55 -1.67
C LEU A 60 -2.91 -3.27 -2.66
N ASP A 61 -1.62 -3.34 -2.32
CA ASP A 61 -0.57 -3.99 -3.11
C ASP A 61 -0.24 -3.31 -4.44
N PHE A 62 -0.57 -2.03 -4.59
CA PHE A 62 -0.05 -1.24 -5.70
C PHE A 62 1.43 -0.96 -5.46
N SER A 63 2.25 -1.18 -6.46
CA SER A 63 3.68 -0.83 -6.40
C SER A 63 3.84 0.69 -6.49
N LEU A 64 5.01 1.19 -6.11
CA LEU A 64 5.28 2.62 -6.27
C LEU A 64 5.26 3.03 -7.74
N ASP A 65 5.67 2.13 -8.64
CA ASP A 65 5.60 2.41 -10.07
C ASP A 65 4.16 2.48 -10.57
N ASP A 66 3.28 1.62 -10.07
CA ASP A 66 1.85 1.68 -10.36
C ASP A 66 1.26 3.02 -9.88
N ILE A 67 1.62 3.42 -8.66
CA ILE A 67 1.16 4.68 -8.07
C ILE A 67 1.65 5.86 -8.90
N ALA A 68 2.92 5.84 -9.29
CA ALA A 68 3.50 6.89 -10.14
C ALA A 68 2.73 6.99 -11.46
N HIS A 69 2.40 5.85 -12.07
CA HIS A 69 1.64 5.82 -13.32
C HIS A 69 0.26 6.46 -13.13
N LEU A 70 -0.47 6.09 -12.07
CA LEU A 70 -1.78 6.68 -11.77
C LEU A 70 -1.71 8.18 -11.55
N VAL A 71 -0.71 8.63 -10.79
CA VAL A 71 -0.52 10.05 -10.49
C VAL A 71 -0.19 10.85 -11.77
N HIS A 72 0.70 10.30 -12.61
CA HIS A 72 1.15 11.00 -13.82
C HIS A 72 0.06 11.09 -14.89
N GLN A 73 -0.77 10.06 -15.02
CA GLN A 73 -1.81 10.05 -16.06
C GLN A 73 -2.96 10.99 -15.77
N ARG A 74 -3.25 11.26 -14.51
CA ARG A 74 -4.36 12.13 -14.07
C ARG A 74 -5.68 11.77 -14.76
N ASN A 75 -5.91 10.48 -14.95
CA ASN A 75 -7.07 9.96 -15.66
C ASN A 75 -7.98 9.24 -14.69
N ARG A 76 -9.14 9.83 -14.46
CA ARG A 76 -10.13 9.29 -13.51
C ARG A 76 -10.56 7.87 -13.88
N SER A 77 -10.77 7.61 -15.17
CA SER A 77 -11.17 6.28 -15.64
C SER A 77 -10.10 5.24 -15.35
N LEU A 78 -8.82 5.61 -15.46
CA LEU A 78 -7.72 4.72 -15.13
C LEU A 78 -7.71 4.38 -13.65
N TRP A 79 -7.93 5.38 -12.79
CA TRP A 79 -8.03 5.16 -11.34
C TRP A 79 -9.18 4.20 -11.01
N GLU A 80 -10.36 4.46 -11.58
CA GLU A 80 -11.54 3.63 -11.35
C GLU A 80 -11.30 2.19 -11.80
N THR A 81 -10.77 2.01 -13.00
CA THR A 81 -10.48 0.68 -13.55
C THR A 81 -9.48 -0.07 -12.68
N SER A 82 -8.38 0.60 -12.31
CA SER A 82 -7.34 -0.01 -11.50
C SER A 82 -7.85 -0.44 -10.13
N LEU A 83 -8.67 0.40 -9.50
CA LEU A 83 -9.24 0.07 -8.20
C LEU A 83 -10.27 -1.05 -8.30
N ARG A 84 -11.10 -1.07 -9.35
CA ARG A 84 -12.07 -2.14 -9.57
C ARG A 84 -11.40 -3.48 -9.81
N GLU A 85 -10.33 -3.49 -10.60
CA GLU A 85 -9.55 -4.71 -10.83
C GLU A 85 -8.94 -5.22 -9.51
N ARG A 86 -8.45 -4.31 -8.68
CA ARG A 86 -7.90 -4.71 -7.38
C ARG A 86 -8.98 -5.24 -6.45
N ILE A 87 -10.18 -4.64 -6.48
CA ILE A 87 -11.32 -5.13 -5.70
C ILE A 87 -11.66 -6.57 -6.12
N ASP A 88 -11.67 -6.85 -7.42
CA ASP A 88 -11.96 -8.18 -7.93
C ASP A 88 -10.89 -9.19 -7.52
N ASP A 89 -9.62 -8.80 -7.59
CA ASP A 89 -8.49 -9.64 -7.16
C ASP A 89 -8.59 -9.97 -5.67
N VAL A 90 -8.95 -8.98 -4.86
CA VAL A 90 -9.12 -9.18 -3.43
C VAL A 90 -10.28 -10.13 -3.15
N GLN A 91 -11.37 -10.00 -3.89
CA GLN A 91 -12.51 -10.89 -3.74
C GLN A 91 -12.14 -12.35 -4.06
N GLU A 92 -11.37 -12.56 -5.13
CA GLU A 92 -10.88 -13.89 -5.49
C GLU A 92 -10.01 -14.47 -4.38
N GLU A 93 -9.17 -13.64 -3.77
CA GLU A 93 -8.32 -14.06 -2.66
C GLU A 93 -9.14 -14.41 -1.41
N ILE A 94 -10.16 -13.62 -1.11
CA ILE A 94 -11.09 -13.91 -0.01
C ILE A 94 -11.76 -15.26 -0.24
N ASP A 95 -12.24 -15.50 -1.46
CA ASP A 95 -12.91 -16.74 -1.82
C ASP A 95 -11.97 -17.94 -1.68
N ARG A 96 -10.73 -17.78 -2.16
CA ARG A 96 -9.70 -18.83 -2.04
C ARG A 96 -9.39 -19.13 -0.57
N LEU A 97 -9.22 -18.09 0.23
CA LEU A 97 -8.92 -18.26 1.66
C LEU A 97 -10.11 -18.88 2.42
N THR A 98 -11.33 -18.51 2.03
CA THR A 98 -12.53 -19.07 2.61
C THR A 98 -12.62 -20.58 2.34
N LEU A 99 -12.30 -21.00 1.12
CA LEU A 99 -12.26 -22.42 0.77
C LEU A 99 -11.16 -23.16 1.52
N ALA A 100 -9.98 -22.52 1.65
CA ALA A 100 -8.86 -23.11 2.39
C ALA A 100 -9.22 -23.29 3.87
N GLN A 101 -9.89 -22.33 4.45
CA GLN A 101 -10.36 -22.42 5.84
C GLN A 101 -11.31 -23.58 6.03
N LYS A 102 -12.30 -23.71 5.14
CA LYS A 102 -13.27 -24.81 5.20
C LYS A 102 -12.58 -26.16 5.04
N SER A 103 -11.61 -26.25 4.14
CA SER A 103 -10.83 -27.47 3.92
C SER A 103 -10.05 -27.84 5.19
N ALA A 104 -9.42 -26.88 5.83
CA ALA A 104 -8.68 -27.11 7.06
C ALA A 104 -9.62 -27.58 8.19
N GLU A 105 -10.79 -26.96 8.29
CA GLU A 105 -11.81 -27.35 9.27
C GLU A 105 -12.27 -28.78 9.06
N MET A 106 -12.49 -29.17 7.81
CA MET A 106 -12.85 -30.55 7.47
C MET A 106 -11.74 -31.53 7.81
N MET A 107 -10.49 -31.16 7.52
CA MET A 107 -9.35 -32.01 7.86
C MET A 107 -9.23 -32.19 9.37
N LEU A 108 -9.42 -31.12 10.11
CA LEU A 108 -9.38 -31.19 11.57
C LEU A 108 -10.47 -32.13 12.11
N LYS A 109 -11.67 -32.03 11.57
CA LYS A 109 -12.79 -32.91 11.93
C LYS A 109 -12.49 -34.36 11.58
N ASN A 110 -11.94 -34.60 10.39
CA ASN A 110 -11.58 -35.96 9.95
C ASN A 110 -10.42 -36.51 10.77
N TYR A 111 -9.47 -35.66 11.15
CA TYR A 111 -8.36 -36.06 12.01
C TYR A 111 -8.86 -36.53 13.38
N SER A 112 -9.84 -35.84 13.95
CA SER A 112 -10.45 -36.27 15.22
C SER A 112 -11.07 -37.66 15.10
N ILE A 113 -11.75 -37.95 13.99
CA ILE A 113 -12.34 -39.28 13.71
C ILE A 113 -11.23 -40.31 13.56
N LEU A 114 -10.16 -40.01 12.83
CA LEU A 114 -9.03 -40.92 12.63
C LEU A 114 -8.25 -41.17 13.92
N ALA A 115 -8.16 -40.17 14.80
CA ALA A 115 -7.51 -40.32 16.09
C ALA A 115 -8.28 -41.28 17.01
N ASP A 116 -9.62 -41.21 16.94
CA ASP A 116 -10.51 -42.11 17.73
C ASP A 116 -10.56 -43.50 17.14
N HIS A 117 -10.37 -43.63 15.82
CA HIS A 117 -10.45 -44.91 15.08
C HIS A 117 -9.24 -45.05 14.18
N PRO A 118 -8.04 -45.25 14.73
CA PRO A 118 -6.83 -45.30 13.90
C PRO A 118 -6.88 -46.46 12.91
N ILE A 119 -6.55 -46.12 11.67
CA ILE A 119 -6.55 -47.11 10.56
C ILE A 119 -5.26 -47.89 10.57
N CYS A 120 -4.17 -47.26 11.02
CA CYS A 120 -2.85 -47.91 11.05
C CYS A 120 -2.58 -48.48 12.43
N ASP A 121 -2.24 -49.73 12.45
CA ASP A 121 -1.80 -50.41 13.67
C ASP A 121 -0.28 -50.55 13.67
#